data_52d5bdb9c889f2f630c3ea445de12edf
#
_entry.id   52d5bdb9c889f2f630c3ea445de12edf
#
_cell.length_a   1.000
_cell.length_b   1.000
_cell.length_c   1.000
_cell.angle_alpha   90.00
_cell.angle_beta   90.00
_cell.angle_gamma   90.00
#
_symmetry.space_group_name_H-M   'P 1'
#
loop_
_entity.id
_entity.type
_entity.pdbx_description
1 polymer ?
#
loop_
_entity_poly.entity_id
_entity_poly.type
_entity_poly.pdbx_seq_one_letter_code
_entity_poly.pdbx_strand_id
1 'polypeptide(L)'
;PAISSFTALAAASVSFSTMGRYRVLGDPTAFWVGLAFGVMSILYAVYVLTWPDLGPGEGTVLRTLPNTSVWVFDLAMALTGALLFPASLASWPTPATRSVARLLAIVCLGIAALVGILVVVFELSLPPLVIGSHFTPASHALTGALVALYGGGAALSTRRYRRSGDALLGHVALFQAAAAFAVFAFILSDKRYDPWWYSSRLIVAGVVVTVLFGTLGGYVGLYRLE
;
A
#
# COMPACT_ATOMS: atom_id res chain seq x y z
N PRO A 1 -1.94 7.45 14.76
CA PRO A 1 -1.87 8.33 13.59
C PRO A 1 -0.45 8.58 13.12
N ALA A 2 0.53 8.86 14.00
CA ALA A 2 1.89 9.19 13.59
C ALA A 2 2.55 8.14 12.67
N ILE A 3 2.45 6.85 13.00
CA ILE A 3 2.98 5.75 12.17
C ILE A 3 2.34 5.77 10.78
N SER A 4 1.02 5.97 10.71
CA SER A 4 0.29 5.96 9.44
C SER A 4 0.58 7.20 8.59
N SER A 5 0.72 8.38 9.21
CA SER A 5 1.16 9.60 8.51
C SER A 5 2.56 9.43 7.94
N PHE A 6 3.48 8.87 8.73
CA PHE A 6 4.81 8.56 8.28
C PHE A 6 4.82 7.55 7.13
N THR A 7 3.99 6.50 7.21
CA THR A 7 3.82 5.51 6.13
C THR A 7 3.31 6.17 4.85
N ALA A 8 2.32 7.08 4.96
CA ALA A 8 1.80 7.83 3.80
C ALA A 8 2.90 8.66 3.12
N LEU A 9 3.70 9.40 3.88
CA LEU A 9 4.80 10.21 3.36
C LEU A 9 5.91 9.37 2.75
N ALA A 10 6.30 8.26 3.41
CA ALA A 10 7.29 7.34 2.88
C ALA A 10 6.82 6.69 1.57
N ALA A 11 5.55 6.28 1.50
CA ALA A 11 4.94 5.73 0.28
C ALA A 11 4.89 6.76 -0.85
N ALA A 12 4.56 8.04 -0.56
CA ALA A 12 4.65 9.12 -1.54
C ALA A 12 6.07 9.28 -2.09
N SER A 13 7.07 9.20 -1.23
CA SER A 13 8.49 9.31 -1.61
C SER A 13 8.94 8.13 -2.48
N VAL A 14 8.51 6.90 -2.18
CA VAL A 14 8.73 5.71 -3.03
C VAL A 14 8.06 5.91 -4.39
N SER A 15 6.80 6.37 -4.40
CA SER A 15 6.07 6.64 -5.64
C SER A 15 6.80 7.66 -6.52
N PHE A 16 7.20 8.77 -5.93
CA PHE A 16 7.92 9.83 -6.66
C PHE A 16 9.25 9.33 -7.23
N SER A 17 10.07 8.64 -6.43
CA SER A 17 11.37 8.14 -6.86
C SER A 17 11.22 7.07 -7.96
N THR A 18 10.32 6.10 -7.80
CA THR A 18 10.12 5.05 -8.82
C THR A 18 9.50 5.59 -10.11
N MET A 19 8.58 6.56 -10.04
CA MET A 19 8.08 7.25 -11.23
C MET A 19 9.17 8.07 -11.94
N GLY A 20 10.10 8.67 -11.18
CA GLY A 20 11.30 9.30 -11.71
C GLY A 20 12.16 8.28 -12.49
N ARG A 21 12.43 7.12 -11.90
CA ARG A 21 13.16 6.02 -12.56
C ARG A 21 12.46 5.58 -13.86
N TYR A 22 11.12 5.42 -13.84
CA TYR A 22 10.37 5.11 -15.05
C TYR A 22 10.54 6.18 -16.13
N ARG A 23 10.50 7.47 -15.77
CA ARG A 23 10.66 8.57 -16.74
C ARG A 23 12.05 8.57 -17.41
N VAL A 24 13.09 8.21 -16.68
CA VAL A 24 14.47 8.19 -17.16
C VAL A 24 14.77 6.91 -17.94
N LEU A 25 14.48 5.75 -17.35
CA LEU A 25 14.90 4.44 -17.87
C LEU A 25 13.82 3.71 -18.67
N GLY A 26 12.55 4.16 -18.61
CA GLY A 26 11.43 3.43 -19.23
C GLY A 26 11.08 2.11 -18.53
N ASP A 27 11.57 1.88 -17.29
CA ASP A 27 11.42 0.63 -16.56
C ASP A 27 9.94 0.40 -16.15
N PRO A 28 9.27 -0.61 -16.75
CA PRO A 28 7.86 -0.87 -16.45
C PRO A 28 7.63 -1.32 -15.00
N THR A 29 8.59 -1.99 -14.38
CA THR A 29 8.51 -2.39 -12.97
C THR A 29 8.44 -1.15 -12.08
N ALA A 30 9.29 -0.15 -12.36
CA ALA A 30 9.29 1.11 -11.63
C ALA A 30 7.96 1.88 -11.80
N PHE A 31 7.31 1.80 -12.97
CA PHE A 31 5.99 2.39 -13.18
C PHE A 31 4.93 1.79 -12.26
N TRP A 32 4.81 0.47 -12.23
CA TRP A 32 3.79 -0.21 -11.43
C TRP A 32 4.05 -0.07 -9.92
N VAL A 33 5.31 -0.13 -9.52
CA VAL A 33 5.71 0.13 -8.12
C VAL A 33 5.34 1.56 -7.72
N GLY A 34 5.68 2.54 -8.56
CA GLY A 34 5.35 3.94 -8.31
C GLY A 34 3.84 4.16 -8.19
N LEU A 35 3.06 3.53 -9.05
CA LEU A 35 1.61 3.63 -9.03
C LEU A 35 1.01 3.00 -7.76
N ALA A 36 1.47 1.81 -7.38
CA ALA A 36 1.02 1.10 -6.18
C ALA A 36 1.28 1.92 -4.91
N PHE A 37 2.48 2.45 -4.75
CA PHE A 37 2.82 3.27 -3.58
C PHE A 37 2.14 4.65 -3.61
N GLY A 38 1.84 5.21 -4.79
CA GLY A 38 1.03 6.42 -4.92
C GLY A 38 -0.40 6.21 -4.43
N VAL A 39 -1.03 5.11 -4.82
CA VAL A 39 -2.36 4.70 -4.31
C VAL A 39 -2.33 4.46 -2.81
N MET A 40 -1.31 3.74 -2.31
CA MET A 40 -1.09 3.53 -0.89
C MET A 40 -1.00 4.86 -0.13
N SER A 41 -0.22 5.81 -0.62
CA SER A 41 -0.05 7.13 0.00
C SER A 41 -1.38 7.88 0.15
N ILE A 42 -2.18 7.95 -0.92
CA ILE A 42 -3.48 8.63 -0.91
C ILE A 42 -4.42 7.99 0.10
N LEU A 43 -4.56 6.66 0.06
CA LEU A 43 -5.48 5.96 0.95
C LEU A 43 -5.00 5.99 2.41
N TYR A 44 -3.69 5.94 2.67
CA TYR A 44 -3.17 6.14 4.03
C TYR A 44 -3.37 7.57 4.53
N ALA A 45 -3.35 8.59 3.66
CA ALA A 45 -3.72 9.95 4.04
C ALA A 45 -5.21 10.03 4.44
N VAL A 46 -6.11 9.42 3.64
CA VAL A 46 -7.53 9.30 4.02
C VAL A 46 -7.68 8.51 5.32
N TYR A 47 -6.96 7.41 5.49
CA TYR A 47 -6.96 6.61 6.72
C TYR A 47 -6.59 7.44 7.95
N VAL A 48 -5.59 8.31 7.86
CA VAL A 48 -5.21 9.21 8.96
C VAL A 48 -6.36 10.16 9.30
N LEU A 49 -7.04 10.72 8.29
CA LEU A 49 -8.16 11.65 8.50
C LEU A 49 -9.40 10.97 9.10
N THR A 50 -9.53 9.65 8.96
CA THR A 50 -10.58 8.83 9.57
C THR A 50 -10.19 8.27 10.93
N TRP A 51 -9.01 8.66 11.48
CA TRP A 51 -8.54 8.15 12.75
C TRP A 51 -9.35 8.75 13.91
N PRO A 52 -9.82 7.92 14.88
CA PRO A 52 -10.45 8.41 16.09
C PRO A 52 -9.53 9.38 16.83
N ASP A 53 -10.11 10.35 17.53
CA ASP A 53 -9.44 11.31 18.41
C ASP A 53 -8.48 12.31 17.73
N LEU A 54 -8.52 12.43 16.40
CA LEU A 54 -7.81 13.50 15.67
C LEU A 54 -8.67 14.72 15.39
N GLY A 55 -9.98 14.60 15.52
CA GLY A 55 -10.92 15.70 15.29
C GLY A 55 -11.16 16.57 16.53
N PRO A 56 -11.86 17.70 16.35
CA PRO A 56 -12.32 18.53 17.47
C PRO A 56 -13.27 17.73 18.39
N GLY A 57 -13.00 17.72 19.68
CA GLY A 57 -13.68 16.86 20.64
C GLY A 57 -13.19 15.41 20.53
N GLU A 58 -14.01 14.43 20.87
CA GLU A 58 -13.68 12.99 20.82
C GLU A 58 -14.00 12.35 19.45
N GLY A 59 -13.82 13.08 18.33
CA GLY A 59 -14.19 12.63 16.99
C GLY A 59 -13.02 12.43 16.03
N THR A 60 -13.34 12.01 14.81
CA THR A 60 -12.40 11.99 13.68
C THR A 60 -12.42 13.34 12.94
N VAL A 61 -11.37 13.67 12.16
CA VAL A 61 -11.34 14.90 11.32
C VAL A 61 -12.52 14.90 10.34
N LEU A 62 -12.83 13.73 9.74
CA LEU A 62 -13.93 13.56 8.79
C LEU A 62 -15.25 13.16 9.45
N ARG A 63 -15.32 13.12 10.81
CA ARG A 63 -16.51 12.71 11.60
C ARG A 63 -17.06 11.34 11.21
N THR A 64 -16.17 10.39 10.93
CA THR A 64 -16.50 9.03 10.49
C THR A 64 -16.64 8.06 11.66
N LEU A 65 -17.29 6.93 11.39
CA LEU A 65 -17.42 5.82 12.33
C LEU A 65 -16.12 5.01 12.43
N PRO A 66 -15.90 4.25 13.52
CA PRO A 66 -14.71 3.41 13.69
C PRO A 66 -14.51 2.39 12.57
N ASN A 67 -15.58 1.88 11.95
CA ASN A 67 -15.54 0.91 10.85
C ASN A 67 -14.89 1.46 9.59
N THR A 68 -15.05 2.77 9.32
CA THR A 68 -14.53 3.45 8.12
C THR A 68 -13.02 3.35 8.01
N SER A 69 -12.31 3.57 9.12
CA SER A 69 -10.84 3.49 9.11
C SER A 69 -10.32 2.08 8.80
N VAL A 70 -11.04 1.03 9.19
CA VAL A 70 -10.68 -0.36 8.86
C VAL A 70 -10.86 -0.59 7.37
N TRP A 71 -12.00 -0.18 6.80
CA TRP A 71 -12.25 -0.28 5.37
C TRP A 71 -11.20 0.45 4.53
N VAL A 72 -10.87 1.70 4.89
CA VAL A 72 -9.86 2.47 4.15
C VAL A 72 -8.49 1.79 4.21
N PHE A 73 -8.11 1.24 5.37
CA PHE A 73 -6.86 0.49 5.51
C PHE A 73 -6.83 -0.76 4.64
N ASP A 74 -7.87 -1.59 4.71
CA ASP A 74 -7.93 -2.85 3.95
C ASP A 74 -7.96 -2.59 2.44
N LEU A 75 -8.67 -1.54 1.99
CA LEU A 75 -8.66 -1.11 0.60
C LEU A 75 -7.29 -0.57 0.18
N ALA A 76 -6.60 0.18 1.04
CA ALA A 76 -5.23 0.61 0.75
C ALA A 76 -4.31 -0.58 0.52
N MET A 77 -4.38 -1.60 1.38
CA MET A 77 -3.60 -2.82 1.22
C MET A 77 -4.03 -3.60 -0.02
N ALA A 78 -5.33 -3.78 -0.26
CA ALA A 78 -5.85 -4.52 -1.40
C ALA A 78 -5.41 -3.91 -2.75
N LEU A 79 -5.62 -2.60 -2.92
CA LEU A 79 -5.27 -1.91 -4.17
C LEU A 79 -3.75 -1.85 -4.37
N THR A 80 -2.97 -1.63 -3.30
CA THR A 80 -1.51 -1.67 -3.37
C THR A 80 -1.02 -3.05 -3.79
N GLY A 81 -1.52 -4.11 -3.16
CA GLY A 81 -1.17 -5.49 -3.52
C GLY A 81 -1.55 -5.85 -4.95
N ALA A 82 -2.76 -5.46 -5.38
CA ALA A 82 -3.24 -5.69 -6.75
C ALA A 82 -2.39 -4.95 -7.79
N LEU A 83 -1.93 -3.73 -7.52
CA LEU A 83 -1.06 -2.97 -8.42
C LEU A 83 0.40 -3.45 -8.40
N LEU A 84 0.87 -4.05 -7.31
CA LEU A 84 2.19 -4.68 -7.26
C LEU A 84 2.22 -6.03 -7.98
N PHE A 85 1.08 -6.68 -8.15
CA PHE A 85 1.00 -7.97 -8.84
C PHE A 85 1.51 -7.90 -10.30
N PRO A 86 1.09 -6.88 -11.13
CA PRO A 86 1.66 -6.65 -12.45
C PRO A 86 3.19 -6.47 -12.44
N ALA A 87 3.73 -5.74 -11.45
CA ALA A 87 5.16 -5.58 -11.31
C ALA A 87 5.89 -6.92 -11.13
N SER A 88 5.21 -7.94 -10.60
CA SER A 88 5.75 -9.29 -10.38
C SER A 88 5.70 -10.17 -11.63
N LEU A 89 4.91 -9.81 -12.65
CA LEU A 89 4.72 -10.58 -13.88
C LEU A 89 5.67 -10.09 -15.00
N ALA A 90 6.40 -10.99 -15.61
CA ALA A 90 7.36 -10.65 -16.66
C ALA A 90 6.71 -10.15 -17.98
N SER A 91 5.45 -10.48 -18.20
CA SER A 91 4.72 -10.24 -19.46
C SER A 91 3.66 -9.16 -19.40
N TRP A 92 3.60 -8.38 -18.29
CA TRP A 92 2.59 -7.35 -18.17
C TRP A 92 2.88 -6.19 -19.15
N PRO A 93 1.84 -5.66 -19.82
CA PRO A 93 2.03 -4.62 -20.81
C PRO A 93 2.60 -3.34 -20.17
N THR A 94 3.65 -2.84 -20.81
CA THR A 94 4.15 -1.51 -20.56
C THR A 94 3.21 -0.50 -21.18
N PRO A 95 2.97 0.67 -20.56
CA PRO A 95 2.27 1.74 -21.24
C PRO A 95 2.98 2.06 -22.57
N ALA A 96 2.23 2.01 -23.67
CA ALA A 96 2.78 2.15 -25.03
C ALA A 96 3.50 3.51 -25.25
N THR A 97 3.10 4.53 -24.50
CA THR A 97 3.70 5.87 -24.56
C THR A 97 3.72 6.52 -23.18
N ARG A 98 4.59 7.54 -23.02
CA ARG A 98 4.63 8.34 -21.78
C ARG A 98 3.30 9.05 -21.49
N SER A 99 2.53 9.42 -22.52
CA SER A 99 1.21 10.03 -22.37
C SER A 99 0.19 9.04 -21.80
N VAL A 100 0.16 7.81 -22.32
CA VAL A 100 -0.69 6.72 -21.80
C VAL A 100 -0.33 6.39 -20.36
N ALA A 101 0.97 6.31 -20.04
CA ALA A 101 1.42 6.08 -18.67
C ALA A 101 0.95 7.18 -17.71
N ARG A 102 1.05 8.45 -18.13
CA ARG A 102 0.58 9.59 -17.32
C ARG A 102 -0.94 9.54 -17.11
N LEU A 103 -1.70 9.29 -18.19
CA LEU A 103 -3.15 9.16 -18.09
C LEU A 103 -3.54 8.02 -17.16
N LEU A 104 -2.92 6.83 -17.29
CA LEU A 104 -3.17 5.68 -16.44
C LEU A 104 -2.87 6.01 -14.96
N ALA A 105 -1.75 6.69 -14.71
CA ALA A 105 -1.40 7.11 -13.35
C ALA A 105 -2.45 8.08 -12.77
N ILE A 106 -2.85 9.09 -13.51
CA ILE A 106 -3.90 10.06 -13.08
C ILE A 106 -5.21 9.34 -12.80
N VAL A 107 -5.63 8.44 -13.69
CA VAL A 107 -6.88 7.67 -13.55
C VAL A 107 -6.82 6.77 -12.31
N CYS A 108 -5.75 6.00 -12.12
CA CYS A 108 -5.63 5.11 -10.96
C CYS A 108 -5.56 5.88 -9.62
N LEU A 109 -4.82 6.98 -9.57
CA LEU A 109 -4.75 7.83 -8.38
C LEU A 109 -6.10 8.52 -8.12
N GLY A 110 -6.78 8.97 -9.17
CA GLY A 110 -8.14 9.52 -9.09
C GLY A 110 -9.16 8.50 -8.59
N ILE A 111 -9.10 7.26 -9.09
CA ILE A 111 -9.94 6.15 -8.60
C ILE A 111 -9.64 5.86 -7.12
N ALA A 112 -8.38 5.84 -6.71
CA ALA A 112 -8.01 5.61 -5.31
C ALA A 112 -8.59 6.71 -4.39
N ALA A 113 -8.48 7.97 -4.79
CA ALA A 113 -9.07 9.08 -4.06
C ALA A 113 -10.60 8.97 -4.00
N LEU A 114 -11.24 8.66 -5.14
CA LEU A 114 -12.69 8.46 -5.22
C LEU A 114 -13.15 7.31 -4.33
N VAL A 115 -12.47 6.16 -4.36
CA VAL A 115 -12.77 5.02 -3.49
C VAL A 115 -12.66 5.41 -2.01
N GLY A 116 -11.61 6.13 -1.62
CA GLY A 116 -11.46 6.65 -0.27
C GLY A 116 -12.63 7.56 0.14
N ILE A 117 -13.06 8.47 -0.74
CA ILE A 117 -14.24 9.34 -0.51
C ILE A 117 -15.52 8.51 -0.40
N LEU A 118 -15.75 7.55 -1.30
CA LEU A 118 -16.96 6.72 -1.30
C LEU A 118 -17.07 5.90 -0.01
N VAL A 119 -15.96 5.36 0.52
CA VAL A 119 -15.96 4.65 1.80
C VAL A 119 -16.39 5.58 2.94
N VAL A 120 -15.95 6.84 2.94
CA VAL A 120 -16.34 7.82 3.95
C VAL A 120 -17.83 8.20 3.79
N VAL A 121 -18.30 8.43 2.56
CA VAL A 121 -19.67 8.88 2.31
C VAL A 121 -20.70 7.78 2.55
N PHE A 122 -20.39 6.55 2.18
CA PHE A 122 -21.29 5.40 2.27
C PHE A 122 -21.01 4.48 3.48
N GLU A 123 -20.35 5.00 4.52
CA GLU A 123 -19.91 4.21 5.68
C GLU A 123 -21.03 3.39 6.35
N LEU A 124 -22.26 3.95 6.41
CA LEU A 124 -23.43 3.27 6.99
C LEU A 124 -23.93 2.09 6.15
N SER A 125 -23.60 2.06 4.87
CA SER A 125 -24.01 0.99 3.94
C SER A 125 -22.96 -0.13 3.84
N LEU A 126 -21.76 0.08 4.42
CA LEU A 126 -20.69 -0.91 4.39
C LEU A 126 -20.91 -1.99 5.45
N PRO A 127 -20.61 -3.27 5.13
CA PRO A 127 -20.63 -4.32 6.12
C PRO A 127 -19.73 -4.00 7.32
N PRO A 128 -20.13 -4.32 8.54
CA PRO A 128 -19.31 -4.07 9.70
C PRO A 128 -18.09 -4.99 9.72
N LEU A 129 -16.90 -4.41 9.62
CA LEU A 129 -15.62 -5.11 9.84
C LEU A 129 -15.22 -5.12 11.32
N VAL A 130 -15.77 -4.17 12.09
CA VAL A 130 -15.57 -4.06 13.53
C VAL A 130 -16.91 -3.82 14.20
N ILE A 131 -17.18 -4.56 15.27
CA ILE A 131 -18.34 -4.36 16.16
C ILE A 131 -17.80 -4.12 17.57
N GLY A 132 -18.04 -2.91 18.09
CA GLY A 132 -17.38 -2.44 19.31
C GLY A 132 -15.87 -2.33 19.09
N SER A 133 -15.08 -3.14 19.81
CA SER A 133 -13.63 -3.23 19.64
C SER A 133 -13.18 -4.48 18.88
N HIS A 134 -14.06 -5.43 18.60
CA HIS A 134 -13.71 -6.74 18.04
C HIS A 134 -13.87 -6.79 16.52
N PHE A 135 -12.96 -7.52 15.86
CA PHE A 135 -13.04 -7.76 14.42
C PHE A 135 -14.08 -8.83 14.09
N THR A 136 -14.77 -8.66 12.97
CA THR A 136 -15.81 -9.59 12.51
C THR A 136 -15.18 -10.73 11.67
N PRO A 137 -15.90 -11.85 11.47
CA PRO A 137 -15.47 -12.90 10.53
C PRO A 137 -15.25 -12.37 9.10
N ALA A 138 -16.00 -11.34 8.68
CA ALA A 138 -15.81 -10.69 7.38
C ALA A 138 -14.45 -9.99 7.30
N SER A 139 -14.02 -9.32 8.38
CA SER A 139 -12.67 -8.73 8.46
C SER A 139 -11.60 -9.80 8.35
N HIS A 140 -11.71 -10.91 9.07
CA HIS A 140 -10.75 -12.01 8.99
C HIS A 140 -10.71 -12.66 7.60
N ALA A 141 -11.85 -12.84 6.94
CA ALA A 141 -11.90 -13.36 5.57
C ALA A 141 -11.19 -12.43 4.57
N LEU A 142 -11.45 -11.12 4.66
CA LEU A 142 -10.78 -10.11 3.84
C LEU A 142 -9.27 -10.11 4.08
N THR A 143 -8.88 -10.14 5.35
CA THR A 143 -7.47 -10.23 5.77
C THR A 143 -6.80 -11.49 5.23
N GLY A 144 -7.48 -12.64 5.26
CA GLY A 144 -7.00 -13.89 4.66
C GLY A 144 -6.75 -13.77 3.16
N ALA A 145 -7.66 -13.11 2.44
CA ALA A 145 -7.48 -12.82 1.01
C ALA A 145 -6.26 -11.91 0.75
N LEU A 146 -6.02 -10.92 1.61
CA LEU A 146 -4.84 -10.06 1.53
C LEU A 146 -3.54 -10.84 1.79
N VAL A 147 -3.52 -11.78 2.74
CA VAL A 147 -2.36 -12.68 2.97
C VAL A 147 -2.05 -13.48 1.71
N ALA A 148 -3.07 -14.04 1.06
CA ALA A 148 -2.89 -14.80 -0.18
C ALA A 148 -2.38 -13.90 -1.33
N LEU A 149 -2.92 -12.69 -1.48
CA LEU A 149 -2.51 -11.71 -2.49
C LEU A 149 -1.02 -11.34 -2.32
N TYR A 150 -0.63 -10.94 -1.13
CA TYR A 150 0.75 -10.52 -0.85
C TYR A 150 1.73 -11.71 -0.83
N GLY A 151 1.33 -12.87 -0.29
CA GLY A 151 2.15 -14.08 -0.30
C GLY A 151 2.40 -14.59 -1.72
N GLY A 152 1.37 -14.64 -2.55
CA GLY A 152 1.47 -14.97 -3.97
C GLY A 152 2.33 -13.98 -4.74
N GLY A 153 2.13 -12.69 -4.52
CA GLY A 153 2.95 -11.63 -5.09
C GLY A 153 4.43 -11.75 -4.69
N ALA A 154 4.70 -12.01 -3.41
CA ALA A 154 6.07 -12.20 -2.91
C ALA A 154 6.78 -13.39 -3.57
N ALA A 155 6.08 -14.52 -3.73
CA ALA A 155 6.62 -15.69 -4.41
C ALA A 155 6.98 -15.38 -5.87
N LEU A 156 6.09 -14.72 -6.61
CA LEU A 156 6.32 -14.31 -7.99
C LEU A 156 7.46 -13.30 -8.12
N SER A 157 7.48 -12.27 -7.29
CA SER A 157 8.55 -11.25 -7.29
C SER A 157 9.90 -11.86 -6.95
N THR A 158 9.96 -12.76 -5.96
CA THR A 158 11.19 -13.48 -5.59
C THR A 158 11.69 -14.34 -6.73
N ARG A 159 10.80 -15.10 -7.41
CA ARG A 159 11.16 -15.91 -8.56
C ARG A 159 11.72 -15.06 -9.71
N ARG A 160 11.10 -13.92 -9.97
CA ARG A 160 11.55 -12.98 -10.99
C ARG A 160 12.88 -12.33 -10.62
N TYR A 161 13.04 -11.88 -9.37
CA TYR A 161 14.29 -11.32 -8.85
C TYR A 161 15.46 -12.29 -9.03
N ARG A 162 15.27 -13.57 -8.63
CA ARG A 162 16.32 -14.60 -8.80
C ARG A 162 16.75 -14.81 -10.24
N ARG A 163 15.89 -14.50 -11.22
CA ARG A 163 16.20 -14.66 -12.65
C ARG A 163 16.82 -13.41 -13.27
N SER A 164 16.39 -12.23 -12.85
CA SER A 164 16.79 -10.96 -13.46
C SER A 164 17.91 -10.25 -12.72
N GLY A 165 18.08 -10.49 -11.41
CA GLY A 165 18.98 -9.73 -10.54
C GLY A 165 18.52 -8.30 -10.29
N ASP A 166 17.29 -7.89 -10.72
CA ASP A 166 16.81 -6.52 -10.56
C ASP A 166 16.53 -6.20 -9.09
N ALA A 167 17.34 -5.30 -8.52
CA ALA A 167 17.25 -4.91 -7.11
C ALA A 167 15.87 -4.35 -6.72
N LEU A 168 15.17 -3.65 -7.64
CA LEU A 168 13.83 -3.14 -7.37
C LEU A 168 12.84 -4.28 -7.12
N LEU A 169 12.92 -5.37 -7.91
CA LEU A 169 12.11 -6.56 -7.69
C LEU A 169 12.43 -7.24 -6.36
N GLY A 170 13.69 -7.22 -5.93
CA GLY A 170 14.09 -7.69 -4.59
C GLY A 170 13.39 -6.90 -3.48
N HIS A 171 13.34 -5.58 -3.58
CA HIS A 171 12.63 -4.73 -2.61
C HIS A 171 11.11 -4.92 -2.67
N VAL A 172 10.53 -5.12 -3.86
CA VAL A 172 9.11 -5.46 -4.01
C VAL A 172 8.78 -6.81 -3.37
N ALA A 173 9.63 -7.83 -3.57
CA ALA A 173 9.45 -9.14 -2.94
C ALA A 173 9.51 -9.05 -1.41
N LEU A 174 10.46 -8.29 -0.87
CA LEU A 174 10.58 -8.04 0.57
C LEU A 174 9.36 -7.30 1.11
N PHE A 175 8.89 -6.26 0.42
CA PHE A 175 7.67 -5.54 0.80
C PHE A 175 6.47 -6.49 0.84
N GLN A 176 6.24 -7.26 -0.21
CA GLN A 176 5.11 -8.17 -0.29
C GLN A 176 5.17 -9.26 0.78
N ALA A 177 6.35 -9.84 1.05
CA ALA A 177 6.52 -10.83 2.10
C ALA A 177 6.25 -10.25 3.50
N ALA A 178 6.80 -9.08 3.80
CA ALA A 178 6.57 -8.41 5.07
C ALA A 178 5.13 -7.90 5.22
N ALA A 179 4.49 -7.44 4.13
CA ALA A 179 3.08 -7.07 4.13
C ALA A 179 2.18 -8.29 4.36
N ALA A 180 2.48 -9.45 3.75
CA ALA A 180 1.77 -10.70 4.03
C ALA A 180 1.86 -11.08 5.51
N PHE A 181 3.06 -10.97 6.10
CA PHE A 181 3.27 -11.24 7.52
C PHE A 181 2.55 -10.22 8.42
N ALA A 182 2.59 -8.93 8.07
CA ALA A 182 1.88 -7.88 8.80
C ALA A 182 0.36 -8.09 8.79
N VAL A 183 -0.18 -8.45 7.64
CA VAL A 183 -1.61 -8.77 7.48
C VAL A 183 -1.96 -10.06 8.21
N PHE A 184 -1.08 -11.08 8.19
CA PHE A 184 -1.27 -12.30 8.97
C PHE A 184 -1.26 -12.01 10.49
N ALA A 185 -0.34 -11.17 10.96
CA ALA A 185 -0.31 -10.73 12.37
C ALA A 185 -1.63 -10.04 12.77
N PHE A 186 -2.28 -9.34 11.83
CA PHE A 186 -3.58 -8.73 12.06
C PHE A 186 -4.70 -9.77 12.27
N ILE A 187 -4.61 -10.99 11.69
CA ILE A 187 -5.56 -12.08 11.96
C ILE A 187 -5.48 -12.54 13.42
N LEU A 188 -4.31 -12.41 14.05
CA LEU A 188 -4.10 -12.74 15.45
C LEU A 188 -4.62 -11.68 16.42
N SER A 189 -5.07 -10.53 15.89
CA SER A 189 -5.62 -9.42 16.65
C SER A 189 -7.11 -9.67 16.90
N ASP A 190 -7.49 -9.86 18.17
CA ASP A 190 -8.90 -10.01 18.56
C ASP A 190 -9.63 -8.67 18.57
N LYS A 191 -8.91 -7.60 18.85
CA LYS A 191 -9.47 -6.26 19.02
C LYS A 191 -8.53 -5.17 18.56
N ARG A 192 -9.12 -4.01 18.26
CA ARG A 192 -8.34 -2.80 17.91
C ARG A 192 -7.44 -2.39 19.07
N TYR A 193 -6.25 -1.89 18.71
CA TYR A 193 -5.24 -1.37 19.64
C TYR A 193 -4.58 -2.42 20.54
N ASP A 194 -4.67 -3.70 20.19
CA ASP A 194 -3.86 -4.74 20.82
C ASP A 194 -2.41 -4.76 20.28
N PRO A 195 -1.48 -5.51 20.90
CA PRO A 195 -0.10 -5.57 20.43
C PRO A 195 0.06 -6.06 18.98
N TRP A 196 -0.78 -7.00 18.52
CA TRP A 196 -0.74 -7.53 17.16
C TRP A 196 -1.16 -6.48 16.13
N TRP A 197 -2.18 -5.68 16.49
CA TRP A 197 -2.63 -4.57 15.67
C TRP A 197 -1.53 -3.51 15.47
N TYR A 198 -0.83 -3.12 16.54
CA TYR A 198 0.31 -2.18 16.44
C TYR A 198 1.49 -2.79 15.67
N SER A 199 1.82 -4.07 15.91
CA SER A 199 2.89 -4.76 15.22
C SER A 199 2.67 -4.79 13.71
N SER A 200 1.45 -5.08 13.26
CA SER A 200 1.07 -5.01 11.84
C SER A 200 1.40 -3.64 11.23
N ARG A 201 1.05 -2.55 11.90
CA ARG A 201 1.30 -1.18 11.40
C ARG A 201 2.79 -0.83 11.36
N LEU A 202 3.54 -1.24 12.38
CA LEU A 202 5.00 -1.03 12.45
C LEU A 202 5.74 -1.79 11.36
N ILE A 203 5.35 -3.03 11.08
CA ILE A 203 5.94 -3.85 10.03
C ILE A 203 5.71 -3.19 8.66
N VAL A 204 4.47 -2.75 8.37
CA VAL A 204 4.17 -2.05 7.11
C VAL A 204 5.01 -0.77 6.99
N ALA A 205 5.06 0.06 8.03
CA ALA A 205 5.86 1.28 8.02
C ALA A 205 7.34 0.98 7.79
N GLY A 206 7.90 0.02 8.52
CA GLY A 206 9.31 -0.37 8.41
C GLY A 206 9.69 -0.86 7.02
N VAL A 207 8.82 -1.68 6.39
CA VAL A 207 9.12 -2.19 5.06
C VAL A 207 8.94 -1.14 3.96
N VAL A 208 8.00 -0.19 4.09
CA VAL A 208 7.91 0.96 3.17
C VAL A 208 9.20 1.78 3.19
N VAL A 209 9.75 2.02 4.39
CA VAL A 209 11.04 2.71 4.57
C VAL A 209 12.18 1.92 3.92
N THR A 210 12.20 0.60 4.07
CA THR A 210 13.23 -0.25 3.44
C THR A 210 13.16 -0.13 1.91
N VAL A 211 11.95 -0.13 1.32
CA VAL A 211 11.77 0.10 -0.13
C VAL A 211 12.25 1.49 -0.53
N LEU A 212 11.95 2.52 0.29
CA LEU A 212 12.41 3.89 0.03
C LEU A 212 13.93 3.96 -0.04
N PHE A 213 14.63 3.42 0.95
CA PHE A 213 16.11 3.40 0.94
C PHE A 213 16.65 2.59 -0.24
N GLY A 214 16.03 1.46 -0.58
CA GLY A 214 16.41 0.67 -1.74
C GLY A 214 16.26 1.42 -3.06
N THR A 215 15.18 2.17 -3.22
CA THR A 215 14.95 2.99 -4.43
C THR A 215 15.92 4.17 -4.51
N LEU A 216 16.18 4.86 -3.40
CA LEU A 216 17.15 5.95 -3.33
C LEU A 216 18.58 5.48 -3.57
N GLY A 217 18.96 4.33 -2.99
CA GLY A 217 20.28 3.72 -3.22
C GLY A 217 20.54 3.41 -4.69
N GLY A 218 19.50 2.96 -5.41
CA GLY A 218 19.57 2.75 -6.87
C GLY A 218 19.84 4.04 -7.65
N TYR A 219 19.31 5.19 -7.21
CA TYR A 219 19.61 6.48 -7.83
C TYR A 219 21.07 6.90 -7.62
N VAL A 220 21.57 6.80 -6.39
CA VAL A 220 22.98 7.15 -6.09
C VAL A 220 23.96 6.29 -6.92
N GLY A 221 23.62 5.02 -7.16
CA GLY A 221 24.40 4.14 -8.03
C GLY A 221 24.48 4.63 -9.48
N LEU A 222 23.38 5.17 -10.03
CA LEU A 222 23.34 5.68 -11.41
C LEU A 222 24.24 6.94 -11.57
N TYR A 223 24.23 7.85 -10.60
CA TYR A 223 25.07 9.08 -10.65
C TYR A 223 26.57 8.83 -10.43
N ARG A 224 26.99 7.67 -9.92
CA ARG A 224 28.40 7.32 -9.76
C ARG A 224 29.05 6.71 -11.01
N LEU A 225 28.26 6.40 -12.02
CA LEU A 225 28.72 5.80 -13.27
C LEU A 225 28.86 6.85 -14.40
N GLU A 226 28.49 8.10 -14.17
CA GLU A 226 28.78 9.29 -15.00
C GLU A 226 30.05 10.01 -14.51
#